data_0fbfa9bdc8aeec90a535b917ffb78951
#
_entry.id   0fbfa9bdc8aeec90a535b917ffb78951
#
_cell.length_a   1.000
_cell.length_b   1.000
_cell.length_c   1.000
_cell.angle_alpha   90.00
_cell.angle_beta   90.00
_cell.angle_gamma   90.00
#
_symmetry.space_group_name_H-M   'P 1'
#
loop_
_entity.id
_entity.type
_entity.pdbx_description
1 polymer ?
#
loop_
_entity_poly.entity_id
_entity_poly.type
_entity_poly.pdbx_seq_one_letter_code
_entity_poly.pdbx_strand_id
1 'polypeptide(L)'
;MNQRIVKNCFSRPLNIDEYLSVLKDTGHAPAASILFYISSQKMGDEVYFSSELWKTLMSFGKTASDRGINLLIEKGYLIQKTKTTYEARFPTEEEKMKKQFEKEKADYSVYCHIFPNGKRYVGISSNVEQRWNDGKNYEKNSEMWNDIVKYGWSNIEHQIIKEGLTKKEALALERKMIREENLVRDGYNRM
;
A
#
# COMPACT_ATOMS: atom_id res chain seq x y z
N MET A 1 -7.19 16.29 -13.27
CA MET A 1 -7.57 14.97 -12.71
C MET A 1 -6.93 13.88 -13.52
N ASN A 2 -6.24 12.94 -12.91
CA ASN A 2 -5.66 11.82 -13.64
C ASN A 2 -6.78 10.82 -13.99
N GLN A 3 -7.23 10.89 -15.22
CA GLN A 3 -8.19 9.93 -15.76
C GLN A 3 -7.48 8.57 -15.91
N ARG A 4 -8.06 7.52 -15.33
CA ARG A 4 -7.56 6.15 -15.47
C ARG A 4 -8.44 5.42 -16.50
N ILE A 5 -7.83 4.58 -17.30
CA ILE A 5 -8.49 3.77 -18.32
C ILE A 5 -8.36 2.31 -17.92
N VAL A 6 -9.47 1.58 -17.88
CA VAL A 6 -9.47 0.14 -17.60
C VAL A 6 -10.05 -0.61 -18.78
N LYS A 7 -9.25 -1.49 -19.35
CA LYS A 7 -9.69 -2.42 -20.39
C LYS A 7 -10.37 -3.61 -19.74
N ASN A 8 -11.62 -3.87 -20.14
CA ASN A 8 -12.35 -5.06 -19.70
C ASN A 8 -11.80 -6.31 -20.42
N CYS A 9 -11.20 -7.22 -19.67
CA CYS A 9 -10.72 -8.52 -20.18
C CYS A 9 -11.56 -9.70 -19.69
N PHE A 10 -12.70 -9.45 -19.06
CA PHE A 10 -13.67 -10.50 -18.71
C PHE A 10 -14.43 -10.96 -19.94
N SER A 11 -14.62 -12.25 -20.08
CA SER A 11 -15.40 -12.84 -21.18
C SER A 11 -16.92 -12.70 -20.98
N ARG A 12 -17.36 -12.41 -19.77
CA ARG A 12 -18.76 -12.21 -19.35
C ARG A 12 -18.81 -11.38 -18.05
N PRO A 13 -19.97 -10.80 -17.71
CA PRO A 13 -20.17 -10.20 -16.39
C PRO A 13 -19.91 -11.19 -15.26
N LEU A 14 -19.44 -10.69 -14.11
CA LEU A 14 -19.33 -11.49 -12.90
C LEU A 14 -20.71 -12.00 -12.48
N ASN A 15 -20.78 -13.26 -12.06
CA ASN A 15 -21.96 -13.78 -11.37
C ASN A 15 -21.92 -13.40 -9.88
N ILE A 16 -22.97 -13.76 -9.15
CA ILE A 16 -23.10 -13.40 -7.73
C ILE A 16 -22.01 -14.03 -6.86
N ASP A 17 -21.60 -15.26 -7.14
CA ASP A 17 -20.59 -15.97 -6.35
C ASP A 17 -19.21 -15.34 -6.56
N GLU A 18 -18.89 -14.96 -7.79
CA GLU A 18 -17.67 -14.22 -8.12
C GLU A 18 -17.66 -12.84 -7.47
N TYR A 19 -18.78 -12.11 -7.48
CA TYR A 19 -18.91 -10.85 -6.77
C TYR A 19 -18.66 -11.02 -5.26
N LEU A 20 -19.28 -12.01 -4.64
CA LEU A 20 -19.10 -12.31 -3.22
C LEU A 20 -17.68 -12.75 -2.91
N SER A 21 -17.02 -13.49 -3.81
CA SER A 21 -15.62 -13.85 -3.68
C SER A 21 -14.70 -12.63 -3.68
N VAL A 22 -14.92 -11.68 -4.59
CA VAL A 22 -14.16 -10.40 -4.63
C VAL A 22 -14.43 -9.57 -3.37
N LEU A 23 -15.69 -9.51 -2.92
CA LEU A 23 -16.07 -8.83 -1.69
C LEU A 23 -15.35 -9.42 -0.48
N LYS A 24 -15.31 -10.75 -0.37
CA LYS A 24 -14.61 -11.46 0.73
C LYS A 24 -13.10 -11.22 0.69
N ASP A 25 -12.49 -11.28 -0.50
CA ASP A 25 -11.04 -11.10 -0.67
C ASP A 25 -10.60 -9.65 -0.39
N THR A 26 -11.37 -8.67 -0.82
CA THR A 26 -11.07 -7.24 -0.63
C THR A 26 -11.53 -6.69 0.72
N GLY A 27 -12.56 -7.30 1.32
CA GLY A 27 -13.25 -6.75 2.50
C GLY A 27 -13.91 -5.38 2.23
N HIS A 28 -14.17 -5.03 0.95
CA HIS A 28 -14.54 -3.67 0.57
C HIS A 28 -15.61 -3.66 -0.54
N ALA A 29 -16.85 -3.37 -0.19
CA ALA A 29 -17.99 -3.39 -1.12
C ALA A 29 -17.79 -2.47 -2.35
N PRO A 30 -17.24 -1.24 -2.24
CA PRO A 30 -16.93 -0.43 -3.42
C PRO A 30 -15.97 -1.11 -4.39
N ALA A 31 -14.96 -1.86 -3.92
CA ALA A 31 -14.04 -2.60 -4.81
C ALA A 31 -14.78 -3.67 -5.62
N ALA A 32 -15.60 -4.50 -4.95
CA ALA A 32 -16.36 -5.55 -5.61
C ALA A 32 -17.36 -4.94 -6.63
N SER A 33 -18.04 -3.86 -6.27
CA SER A 33 -19.00 -3.17 -7.15
C SER A 33 -18.34 -2.52 -8.36
N ILE A 34 -17.14 -1.94 -8.20
CA ILE A 34 -16.34 -1.39 -9.30
C ILE A 34 -15.98 -2.51 -10.27
N LEU A 35 -15.49 -3.65 -9.78
CA LEU A 35 -15.10 -4.75 -10.65
C LEU A 35 -16.32 -5.37 -11.34
N PHE A 36 -17.45 -5.50 -10.64
CA PHE A 36 -18.72 -5.95 -11.21
C PHE A 36 -19.17 -5.05 -12.37
N TYR A 37 -19.14 -3.73 -12.17
CA TYR A 37 -19.47 -2.78 -13.23
C TYR A 37 -18.56 -2.93 -14.44
N ILE A 38 -17.23 -3.02 -14.23
CA ILE A 38 -16.27 -3.18 -15.32
C ILE A 38 -16.56 -4.46 -16.10
N SER A 39 -16.81 -5.57 -15.42
CA SER A 39 -17.09 -6.85 -16.06
C SER A 39 -18.41 -6.86 -16.85
N SER A 40 -19.36 -5.97 -16.50
CA SER A 40 -20.63 -5.82 -17.21
C SER A 40 -20.52 -5.07 -18.53
N GLN A 41 -19.38 -4.39 -18.76
CA GLN A 41 -19.11 -3.74 -20.05
C GLN A 41 -18.72 -4.79 -21.09
N LYS A 42 -18.77 -4.40 -22.37
CA LYS A 42 -18.39 -5.29 -23.46
C LYS A 42 -16.91 -5.69 -23.37
N MET A 43 -16.59 -6.92 -23.67
CA MET A 43 -15.20 -7.39 -23.70
C MET A 43 -14.35 -6.53 -24.61
N GLY A 44 -13.23 -6.05 -24.12
CA GLY A 44 -12.31 -5.16 -24.83
C GLY A 44 -12.64 -3.68 -24.73
N ASP A 45 -13.83 -3.31 -24.22
CA ASP A 45 -14.18 -1.91 -23.99
C ASP A 45 -13.25 -1.24 -22.96
N GLU A 46 -12.98 0.03 -23.20
CA GLU A 46 -12.25 0.88 -22.26
C GLU A 46 -13.23 1.60 -21.34
N VAL A 47 -13.10 1.36 -20.04
CA VAL A 47 -13.89 2.03 -19.00
C VAL A 47 -13.06 3.16 -18.41
N TYR A 48 -13.58 4.37 -18.49
CA TYR A 48 -12.91 5.56 -17.99
C TYR A 48 -13.21 5.76 -16.49
N PHE A 49 -12.15 5.89 -15.71
CA PHE A 49 -12.24 6.11 -14.27
C PHE A 49 -12.10 7.58 -13.91
N SER A 50 -13.14 8.16 -13.35
CA SER A 50 -13.00 9.32 -12.49
C SER A 50 -13.76 9.08 -11.18
N SER A 51 -13.27 9.63 -10.07
CA SER A 51 -13.98 9.56 -8.79
C SER A 51 -15.37 10.21 -8.83
N GLU A 52 -15.59 11.16 -9.74
CA GLU A 52 -16.89 11.79 -9.96
C GLU A 52 -17.86 10.86 -10.69
N LEU A 53 -17.38 10.14 -11.70
CA LEU A 53 -18.19 9.14 -12.40
C LEU A 53 -18.72 8.08 -11.42
N TRP A 54 -17.87 7.58 -10.53
CA TRP A 54 -18.24 6.58 -9.54
C TRP A 54 -19.20 7.09 -8.48
N LYS A 55 -19.06 8.36 -8.06
CA LYS A 55 -20.02 8.99 -7.18
C LYS A 55 -21.41 9.06 -7.81
N THR A 56 -21.47 9.36 -9.10
CA THR A 56 -22.73 9.44 -9.84
C THR A 56 -23.35 8.07 -10.10
N LEU A 57 -22.53 7.07 -10.51
CA LEU A 57 -23.03 5.75 -10.88
C LEU A 57 -23.35 4.84 -9.68
N MET A 58 -22.59 4.94 -8.59
CA MET A 58 -22.63 3.99 -7.49
C MET A 58 -22.80 4.62 -6.11
N SER A 59 -22.99 5.93 -6.04
CA SER A 59 -23.15 6.68 -4.77
C SER A 59 -21.97 6.53 -3.80
N PHE A 60 -20.81 6.08 -4.27
CA PHE A 60 -19.62 5.99 -3.44
C PHE A 60 -18.86 7.33 -3.42
N GLY A 61 -18.43 7.75 -2.23
CA GLY A 61 -17.55 8.92 -2.10
C GLY A 61 -16.18 8.66 -2.74
N LYS A 62 -15.47 9.75 -3.09
CA LYS A 62 -14.14 9.70 -3.72
C LYS A 62 -13.17 8.79 -2.98
N THR A 63 -13.06 8.93 -1.65
CA THR A 63 -12.14 8.15 -0.80
C THR A 63 -12.45 6.64 -0.86
N ALA A 64 -13.72 6.26 -0.85
CA ALA A 64 -14.14 4.87 -0.95
C ALA A 64 -13.82 4.27 -2.33
N SER A 65 -14.03 5.04 -3.40
CA SER A 65 -13.69 4.64 -4.77
C SER A 65 -12.20 4.48 -4.97
N ASP A 66 -11.38 5.45 -4.52
CA ASP A 66 -9.92 5.38 -4.63
C ASP A 66 -9.35 4.21 -3.81
N ARG A 67 -9.87 3.98 -2.61
CA ARG A 67 -9.51 2.80 -1.79
C ARG A 67 -9.90 1.50 -2.49
N GLY A 68 -11.10 1.43 -3.09
CA GLY A 68 -11.57 0.26 -3.83
C GLY A 68 -10.65 -0.08 -4.99
N ILE A 69 -10.28 0.91 -5.80
CA ILE A 69 -9.34 0.74 -6.92
C ILE A 69 -7.97 0.23 -6.42
N ASN A 70 -7.43 0.83 -5.38
CA ASN A 70 -6.14 0.42 -4.84
C ASN A 70 -6.17 -1.03 -4.31
N LEU A 71 -7.26 -1.44 -3.67
CA LEU A 71 -7.46 -2.83 -3.24
C LEU A 71 -7.55 -3.80 -4.43
N LEU A 72 -8.25 -3.43 -5.51
CA LEU A 72 -8.31 -4.25 -6.72
C LEU A 72 -6.93 -4.40 -7.39
N ILE A 73 -6.11 -3.36 -7.38
CA ILE A 73 -4.72 -3.42 -7.85
C ILE A 73 -3.88 -4.32 -6.92
N GLU A 74 -3.96 -4.10 -5.61
CA GLU A 74 -3.25 -4.90 -4.61
C GLU A 74 -3.58 -6.39 -4.73
N LYS A 75 -4.85 -6.72 -4.93
CA LYS A 75 -5.32 -8.11 -5.06
C LYS A 75 -5.09 -8.70 -6.45
N GLY A 76 -4.80 -7.89 -7.47
CA GLY A 76 -4.49 -8.33 -8.83
C GLY A 76 -5.70 -8.49 -9.74
N TYR A 77 -6.84 -7.95 -9.36
CA TYR A 77 -8.01 -7.84 -10.22
C TYR A 77 -7.87 -6.71 -11.26
N LEU A 78 -7.06 -5.68 -10.94
CA LEU A 78 -6.64 -4.64 -11.85
C LEU A 78 -5.12 -4.72 -12.05
N ILE A 79 -4.68 -4.97 -13.27
CA ILE A 79 -3.26 -5.07 -13.64
C ILE A 79 -2.84 -3.79 -14.34
N GLN A 80 -1.92 -3.07 -13.72
CA GLN A 80 -1.41 -1.82 -14.28
C GLN A 80 -0.52 -2.11 -15.49
N LYS A 81 -0.83 -1.50 -16.64
CA LYS A 81 -0.05 -1.59 -17.89
C LYS A 81 0.80 -0.34 -18.12
N THR A 82 0.22 0.83 -17.86
CA THR A 82 0.93 2.10 -17.89
C THR A 82 0.57 2.92 -16.66
N LYS A 83 1.07 4.16 -16.55
CA LYS A 83 0.74 5.06 -15.43
C LYS A 83 -0.78 5.26 -15.24
N THR A 84 -1.55 5.17 -16.33
CA THR A 84 -2.99 5.47 -16.32
C THR A 84 -3.86 4.36 -16.88
N THR A 85 -3.29 3.27 -17.45
CA THR A 85 -4.05 2.17 -18.05
C THR A 85 -3.93 0.89 -17.25
N TYR A 86 -5.03 0.17 -17.15
CA TYR A 86 -5.16 -1.09 -16.40
C TYR A 86 -5.92 -2.11 -17.23
N GLU A 87 -5.72 -3.38 -16.92
CA GLU A 87 -6.56 -4.49 -17.38
C GLU A 87 -7.32 -5.09 -16.21
N ALA A 88 -8.63 -5.33 -16.39
CA ALA A 88 -9.48 -5.96 -15.39
C ALA A 88 -9.71 -7.43 -15.73
N ARG A 89 -9.29 -8.32 -14.83
CA ARG A 89 -9.46 -9.78 -14.93
C ARG A 89 -9.36 -10.45 -13.57
N PHE A 90 -9.69 -11.72 -13.48
CA PHE A 90 -9.36 -12.50 -12.30
C PHE A 90 -7.85 -12.78 -12.24
N PRO A 91 -7.23 -12.69 -11.05
CA PRO A 91 -5.85 -13.13 -10.86
C PRO A 91 -5.74 -14.65 -11.05
N THR A 92 -4.68 -15.11 -11.68
CA THR A 92 -4.38 -16.53 -11.81
C THR A 92 -4.01 -17.15 -10.46
N GLU A 93 -4.14 -18.48 -10.32
CA GLU A 93 -3.73 -19.17 -9.08
C GLU A 93 -2.24 -18.98 -8.80
N GLU A 94 -1.39 -18.98 -9.85
CA GLU A 94 0.04 -18.68 -9.70
C GLU A 94 0.29 -17.27 -9.15
N GLU A 95 -0.44 -16.26 -9.63
CA GLU A 95 -0.33 -14.88 -9.13
C GLU A 95 -0.79 -14.77 -7.67
N LYS A 96 -1.85 -15.49 -7.30
CA LYS A 96 -2.32 -15.55 -5.91
C LYS A 96 -1.27 -16.21 -5.01
N MET A 97 -0.74 -17.36 -5.42
CA MET A 97 0.30 -18.08 -4.69
C MET A 97 1.58 -17.25 -4.54
N LYS A 98 2.03 -16.59 -5.61
CA LYS A 98 3.19 -15.70 -5.57
C LYS A 98 2.99 -14.55 -4.58
N LYS A 99 1.82 -13.91 -4.59
CA LYS A 99 1.49 -12.83 -3.64
C LYS A 99 1.41 -13.31 -2.20
N GLN A 100 0.90 -14.53 -1.98
CA GLN A 100 0.88 -15.14 -0.66
C GLN A 100 2.31 -15.42 -0.19
N PHE A 101 3.14 -16.02 -1.02
CA PHE A 101 4.56 -16.28 -0.73
C PHE A 101 5.32 -14.99 -0.40
N GLU A 102 5.11 -13.90 -1.18
CA GLU A 102 5.73 -12.60 -0.91
C GLU A 102 5.25 -11.99 0.42
N LYS A 103 3.99 -12.23 0.83
CA LYS A 103 3.49 -11.80 2.15
C LYS A 103 4.10 -12.58 3.32
N GLU A 104 4.42 -13.85 3.09
CA GLU A 104 4.99 -14.75 4.09
C GLU A 104 6.51 -14.68 4.14
N LYS A 105 7.15 -13.99 3.19
CA LYS A 105 8.60 -13.82 3.15
C LYS A 105 9.08 -13.07 4.40
N ALA A 106 9.96 -13.70 5.13
CA ALA A 106 10.52 -13.20 6.38
C ALA A 106 11.84 -12.44 6.12
N ASP A 107 11.77 -11.30 5.41
CA ASP A 107 12.93 -10.50 5.03
C ASP A 107 12.88 -9.07 5.60
N TYR A 108 11.88 -8.77 6.42
CA TYR A 108 11.78 -7.44 7.03
C TYR A 108 12.59 -7.33 8.31
N SER A 109 13.18 -6.15 8.49
CA SER A 109 13.83 -5.72 9.72
C SER A 109 13.08 -4.55 10.33
N VAL A 110 13.01 -4.51 11.66
CA VAL A 110 12.61 -3.32 12.43
C VAL A 110 13.89 -2.64 12.89
N TYR A 111 14.00 -1.35 12.68
CA TYR A 111 15.18 -0.55 13.04
C TYR A 111 14.78 0.72 13.80
N CYS A 112 15.74 1.29 14.50
CA CYS A 112 15.60 2.54 15.23
C CYS A 112 16.77 3.48 14.90
N HIS A 113 16.46 4.76 14.73
CA HIS A 113 17.43 5.87 14.71
C HIS A 113 17.31 6.63 16.03
N ILE A 114 18.44 6.85 16.69
CA ILE A 114 18.52 7.59 17.95
C ILE A 114 19.35 8.84 17.70
N PHE A 115 18.74 9.99 17.84
CA PHE A 115 19.34 11.28 17.56
C PHE A 115 20.05 11.85 18.78
N PRO A 116 21.06 12.72 18.60
CA PRO A 116 21.78 13.35 19.71
C PRO A 116 20.91 14.16 20.67
N ASN A 117 19.73 14.62 20.23
CA ASN A 117 18.74 15.29 21.07
C ASN A 117 17.84 14.33 21.88
N GLY A 118 18.10 13.03 21.81
CA GLY A 118 17.31 11.99 22.47
C GLY A 118 16.04 11.55 21.73
N LYS A 119 15.63 12.25 20.66
CA LYS A 119 14.49 11.83 19.85
C LYS A 119 14.81 10.56 19.08
N ARG A 120 13.77 9.75 18.84
CA ARG A 120 13.88 8.46 18.16
C ARG A 120 12.94 8.37 16.97
N TYR A 121 13.30 7.54 16.01
CA TYR A 121 12.48 7.11 14.91
C TYR A 121 12.54 5.60 14.77
N VAL A 122 11.42 4.93 14.70
CA VAL A 122 11.32 3.49 14.43
C VAL A 122 10.71 3.28 13.05
N GLY A 123 11.26 2.34 12.29
CA GLY A 123 10.78 2.02 10.95
C GLY A 123 11.03 0.57 10.59
N ILE A 124 10.44 0.14 9.47
CA ILE A 124 10.63 -1.19 8.90
C ILE A 124 11.16 -1.11 7.47
N SER A 125 11.93 -2.10 7.07
CA SER A 125 12.37 -2.27 5.68
C SER A 125 12.75 -3.72 5.40
N SER A 126 12.58 -4.16 4.16
CA SER A 126 13.18 -5.40 3.63
C SER A 126 14.58 -5.17 3.05
N ASN A 127 15.00 -3.91 2.92
CA ASN A 127 16.36 -3.51 2.56
C ASN A 127 16.69 -2.23 3.33
N VAL A 128 17.38 -2.41 4.46
CA VAL A 128 17.68 -1.34 5.41
C VAL A 128 18.66 -0.32 4.82
N GLU A 129 19.70 -0.78 4.12
CA GLU A 129 20.69 0.10 3.51
C GLU A 129 20.06 1.03 2.46
N GLN A 130 19.27 0.47 1.55
CA GLN A 130 18.52 1.26 0.57
C GLN A 130 17.53 2.21 1.23
N ARG A 131 16.88 1.79 2.32
CA ARG A 131 15.93 2.61 3.07
C ARG A 131 16.60 3.79 3.76
N TRP A 132 17.78 3.58 4.32
CA TRP A 132 18.51 4.62 5.01
C TRP A 132 19.10 5.64 4.04
N ASN A 133 19.82 5.19 2.99
CA ASN A 133 20.36 6.03 1.91
C ASN A 133 20.99 7.34 2.45
N ASP A 134 21.84 7.23 3.47
CA ASP A 134 22.47 8.39 4.15
C ASP A 134 21.46 9.45 4.63
N GLY A 135 20.27 9.03 5.01
CA GLY A 135 19.21 9.89 5.50
C GLY A 135 18.33 10.54 4.42
N LYS A 136 18.70 10.48 3.14
CA LYS A 136 17.98 11.17 2.03
C LYS A 136 16.53 10.72 1.87
N ASN A 137 16.20 9.48 2.25
CA ASN A 137 14.83 8.98 2.15
C ASN A 137 13.87 9.53 3.23
N TYR A 138 14.35 10.40 4.12
CA TYR A 138 13.56 11.03 5.19
C TYR A 138 13.23 12.50 4.92
N GLU A 139 13.56 13.07 3.76
CA GLU A 139 13.29 14.47 3.39
C GLU A 139 11.81 14.88 3.55
N LYS A 140 10.88 13.93 3.33
CA LYS A 140 9.45 14.17 3.50
C LYS A 140 9.01 14.35 4.98
N ASN A 141 9.83 13.93 5.92
CA ASN A 141 9.65 14.18 7.34
C ASN A 141 10.46 15.41 7.74
N SER A 142 9.90 16.59 7.55
CA SER A 142 10.62 17.88 7.67
C SER A 142 11.31 18.05 9.03
N GLU A 143 10.71 17.61 10.13
CA GLU A 143 11.31 17.70 11.46
C GLU A 143 12.53 16.78 11.60
N MET A 144 12.38 15.51 11.22
CA MET A 144 13.47 14.56 11.22
C MET A 144 14.59 14.98 10.26
N TRP A 145 14.23 15.48 9.07
CA TRP A 145 15.18 15.94 8.06
C TRP A 145 16.00 17.12 8.56
N ASN A 146 15.38 18.12 9.21
CA ASN A 146 16.10 19.24 9.79
C ASN A 146 17.14 18.78 10.80
N ASP A 147 16.84 17.80 11.62
CA ASP A 147 17.77 17.25 12.59
C ASP A 147 18.83 16.36 11.95
N ILE A 148 18.52 15.64 10.87
CA ILE A 148 19.54 14.93 10.06
C ILE A 148 20.55 15.93 9.48
N VAL A 149 20.10 17.04 8.91
CA VAL A 149 20.98 18.10 8.38
C VAL A 149 21.80 18.76 9.48
N LYS A 150 21.20 19.01 10.64
CA LYS A 150 21.84 19.63 11.78
C LYS A 150 22.94 18.81 12.41
N TYR A 151 22.66 17.51 12.65
CA TYR A 151 23.58 16.63 13.37
C TYR A 151 24.52 15.86 12.45
N GLY A 152 24.14 15.67 11.18
CA GLY A 152 24.81 14.77 10.24
C GLY A 152 24.39 13.32 10.45
N TRP A 153 24.17 12.59 9.34
CA TRP A 153 23.71 11.20 9.37
C TRP A 153 24.63 10.27 10.17
N SER A 154 25.96 10.45 10.06
CA SER A 154 26.96 9.64 10.76
C SER A 154 26.98 9.81 12.28
N ASN A 155 26.38 10.89 12.81
CA ASN A 155 26.30 11.16 14.25
C ASN A 155 24.98 10.70 14.86
N ILE A 156 24.10 10.08 14.07
CA ILE A 156 22.86 9.46 14.51
C ILE A 156 23.15 7.98 14.71
N GLU A 157 22.75 7.44 15.85
CA GLU A 157 22.89 6.02 16.12
C GLU A 157 21.83 5.23 15.35
N HIS A 158 22.24 4.14 14.67
CA HIS A 158 21.40 3.30 13.86
C HIS A 158 21.41 1.87 14.43
N GLN A 159 20.25 1.41 14.89
CA GLN A 159 20.11 0.09 15.50
C GLN A 159 19.15 -0.77 14.68
N ILE A 160 19.51 -2.02 14.40
CA ILE A 160 18.58 -3.07 13.98
C ILE A 160 18.01 -3.72 15.23
N ILE A 161 16.71 -3.58 15.43
CA ILE A 161 16.02 -4.11 16.62
C ILE A 161 15.72 -5.60 16.44
N LYS A 162 15.22 -5.97 15.25
CA LYS A 162 14.90 -7.36 14.93
C LYS A 162 14.88 -7.56 13.40
N GLU A 163 15.40 -8.70 12.97
CA GLU A 163 15.45 -9.13 11.57
C GLU A 163 14.65 -10.43 11.35
N GLY A 164 14.48 -10.82 10.10
CA GLY A 164 13.83 -12.08 9.74
C GLY A 164 12.34 -12.09 10.08
N LEU A 165 11.67 -10.96 9.94
CA LEU A 165 10.23 -10.83 10.19
C LEU A 165 9.45 -10.84 8.88
N THR A 166 8.25 -11.41 8.89
CA THR A 166 7.26 -11.12 7.86
C THR A 166 6.86 -9.64 7.94
N LYS A 167 6.41 -9.07 6.86
CA LYS A 167 5.93 -7.68 6.85
C LYS A 167 4.87 -7.41 7.93
N LYS A 168 3.99 -8.38 8.18
CA LYS A 168 2.93 -8.28 9.20
C LYS A 168 3.51 -8.19 10.62
N GLU A 169 4.49 -9.05 10.93
CA GLU A 169 5.17 -9.04 12.23
C GLU A 169 5.99 -7.77 12.43
N ALA A 170 6.72 -7.33 11.40
CA ALA A 170 7.49 -6.09 11.44
C ALA A 170 6.60 -4.88 11.71
N LEU A 171 5.46 -4.75 10.99
CA LEU A 171 4.47 -3.68 11.23
C LEU A 171 3.85 -3.75 12.64
N ALA A 172 3.61 -4.95 13.15
CA ALA A 172 3.06 -5.12 14.50
C ALA A 172 4.07 -4.66 15.56
N LEU A 173 5.35 -5.03 15.40
CA LEU A 173 6.42 -4.63 16.31
C LEU A 173 6.68 -3.12 16.23
N GLU A 174 6.78 -2.53 15.03
CA GLU A 174 6.92 -1.09 14.82
C GLU A 174 5.82 -0.30 15.55
N ARG A 175 4.54 -0.66 15.33
CA ARG A 175 3.39 0.00 15.97
C ARG A 175 3.41 -0.13 17.49
N LYS A 176 3.86 -1.29 18.00
CA LYS A 176 4.01 -1.51 19.44
C LYS A 176 5.04 -0.55 20.01
N MET A 177 6.24 -0.47 19.41
CA MET A 177 7.32 0.41 19.87
C MET A 177 6.93 1.88 19.80
N ILE A 178 6.32 2.33 18.67
CA ILE A 178 5.86 3.72 18.51
C ILE A 178 4.90 4.11 19.61
N ARG A 179 4.01 3.19 20.03
CA ARG A 179 3.00 3.44 21.08
C ARG A 179 3.63 3.43 22.47
N GLU A 180 4.43 2.42 22.78
CA GLU A 180 5.03 2.25 24.12
C GLU A 180 6.01 3.38 24.46
N GLU A 181 6.74 3.88 23.46
CA GLU A 181 7.70 4.96 23.62
C GLU A 181 7.14 6.36 23.27
N ASN A 182 5.84 6.48 22.97
CA ASN A 182 5.17 7.74 22.58
C ASN A 182 5.87 8.48 21.43
N LEU A 183 6.43 7.76 20.45
CA LEU A 183 7.28 8.34 19.40
C LEU A 183 6.56 9.26 18.42
N VAL A 184 5.23 9.30 18.44
CA VAL A 184 4.43 10.30 17.69
C VAL A 184 4.53 11.67 18.33
N ARG A 185 4.58 11.75 19.67
CA ARG A 185 4.70 13.00 20.42
C ARG A 185 6.13 13.39 20.69
N ASP A 186 6.94 12.42 21.11
CA ASP A 186 8.27 12.63 21.67
C ASP A 186 9.41 12.22 20.69
N GLY A 187 9.06 11.71 19.49
CA GLY A 187 9.97 11.27 18.44
C GLY A 187 9.66 11.86 17.07
N TYR A 188 10.01 11.13 16.01
CA TYR A 188 9.80 11.53 14.61
C TYR A 188 8.75 10.68 13.87
N ASN A 189 8.13 9.70 14.52
CA ASN A 189 7.09 8.90 13.90
C ASN A 189 5.81 9.73 13.71
N ARG A 190 5.07 9.44 12.65
CA ARG A 190 3.76 10.02 12.36
C ARG A 190 2.73 8.89 12.25
N MET A 191 1.50 9.14 12.69
CA MET A 191 0.37 8.23 12.45
C MET A 191 -0.31 8.51 11.12
#